data_665474ea7bc1ef6b5d8465cc2f09418a
#
_entry.id   665474ea7bc1ef6b5d8465cc2f09418a
#
_cell.length_a   1.000
_cell.length_b   1.000
_cell.length_c   1.000
_cell.angle_alpha   90.00
_cell.angle_beta   90.00
_cell.angle_gamma   90.00
#
_symmetry.space_group_name_H-M   'P 1'
#
loop_
_entity.id
_entity.type
_entity.pdbx_description
1 polymer ?
#
loop_
_entity_poly.entity_id
_entity_poly.type
_entity_poly.pdbx_seq_one_letter_code
_entity_poly.pdbx_strand_id
1 'polypeptide(L)'
;NPLGTGVINQAGLNYVIGVTSLVTTLEQDVFAASTQGEIGSTWAGPISVALSGEYRKDTAKGVPSGGGPWFAGNFSAFDGSNSVKEAAIEALVPLARGAAFADSLELSLAGRFTDYEYSGAVETWKVGAVWAPVPSLRFRSTLSRDIRAPNFNELLAASNSGQRSVFDPFTNTTPQFFGENTGNPDLLPEEGDTFEVGLVFQPS
;
A
#
# COMPACT_ATOMS: atom_id res chain seq x y z
N ASN A 1 -38.64 20.90 -25.53
CA ASN A 1 -37.37 21.06 -26.23
C ASN A 1 -36.23 21.24 -25.22
N PRO A 2 -35.42 20.25 -24.95
CA PRO A 2 -34.29 20.34 -23.98
C PRO A 2 -33.18 21.31 -24.47
N LEU A 3 -33.22 21.71 -25.71
CA LEU A 3 -32.23 22.59 -26.35
C LEU A 3 -32.75 24.03 -26.53
N GLY A 4 -33.91 24.39 -25.98
CA GLY A 4 -34.47 25.73 -26.01
C GLY A 4 -33.74 26.69 -25.08
N THR A 5 -33.63 27.96 -25.50
CA THR A 5 -32.99 29.00 -24.67
C THR A 5 -33.82 29.29 -23.43
N GLY A 6 -33.26 28.96 -22.25
CA GLY A 6 -33.64 29.59 -20.99
C GLY A 6 -34.53 28.80 -20.02
N VAL A 7 -35.25 27.77 -20.41
CA VAL A 7 -36.09 27.00 -19.44
C VAL A 7 -36.24 25.53 -19.88
N ILE A 8 -35.52 24.65 -19.25
CA ILE A 8 -35.78 23.20 -19.34
C ILE A 8 -36.96 22.93 -18.40
N ASN A 9 -38.07 22.47 -18.94
CA ASN A 9 -39.21 22.02 -18.12
C ASN A 9 -38.93 20.64 -17.49
N GLN A 10 -39.72 20.24 -16.51
CA GLN A 10 -39.53 18.97 -15.79
C GLN A 10 -39.52 17.75 -16.71
N ALA A 11 -40.35 17.74 -17.76
CA ALA A 11 -40.34 16.66 -18.75
C ALA A 11 -39.03 16.57 -19.54
N GLY A 12 -38.44 17.73 -19.88
CA GLY A 12 -37.11 17.79 -20.51
C GLY A 12 -35.99 17.35 -19.58
N LEU A 13 -36.07 17.72 -18.30
CA LEU A 13 -35.13 17.23 -17.29
C LEU A 13 -35.20 15.72 -17.13
N ASN A 14 -36.39 15.17 -17.00
CA ASN A 14 -36.62 13.74 -16.85
C ASN A 14 -36.14 12.93 -18.08
N TYR A 15 -36.09 13.57 -19.25
CA TYR A 15 -35.59 12.95 -20.48
C TYR A 15 -34.05 12.91 -20.55
N VAL A 16 -33.36 13.94 -20.04
CA VAL A 16 -31.91 14.06 -20.19
C VAL A 16 -31.12 13.65 -18.95
N ILE A 17 -31.78 13.61 -17.79
CA ILE A 17 -31.14 13.23 -16.52
C ILE A 17 -31.42 11.75 -16.25
N GLY A 18 -30.35 10.99 -16.06
CA GLY A 18 -30.41 9.64 -15.52
C GLY A 18 -29.68 9.55 -14.17
N VAL A 19 -30.06 8.57 -13.40
CA VAL A 19 -29.37 8.24 -12.14
C VAL A 19 -28.72 6.87 -12.30
N THR A 20 -27.43 6.81 -12.05
CA THR A 20 -26.68 5.56 -11.93
C THR A 20 -26.21 5.40 -10.51
N SER A 21 -26.15 4.20 -10.01
CA SER A 21 -25.54 3.88 -8.73
C SER A 21 -24.68 2.64 -8.84
N LEU A 22 -23.68 2.54 -7.95
CA LEU A 22 -22.83 1.36 -7.79
C LEU A 22 -22.85 0.99 -6.31
N VAL A 23 -23.31 -0.21 -6.00
CA VAL A 23 -23.18 -0.78 -4.66
C VAL A 23 -21.92 -1.63 -4.65
N THR A 24 -20.97 -1.26 -3.80
CA THR A 24 -19.71 -2.00 -3.62
C THR A 24 -19.72 -2.69 -2.27
N THR A 25 -19.47 -3.99 -2.29
CA THR A 25 -19.26 -4.81 -1.09
C THR A 25 -17.78 -5.14 -1.03
N LEU A 26 -17.16 -4.86 0.13
CA LEU A 26 -15.77 -5.19 0.44
C LEU A 26 -15.76 -6.15 1.62
N GLU A 27 -15.05 -7.25 1.50
CA GLU A 27 -14.89 -8.25 2.55
C GLU A 27 -13.40 -8.54 2.73
N GLN A 28 -12.97 -8.78 3.97
CA GLN A 28 -11.59 -9.15 4.29
C GLN A 28 -11.60 -10.28 5.31
N ASP A 29 -10.91 -11.36 4.96
CA ASP A 29 -10.61 -12.47 5.85
C ASP A 29 -9.14 -12.43 6.24
N VAL A 30 -8.83 -12.50 7.54
CA VAL A 30 -7.46 -12.46 8.06
C VAL A 30 -7.25 -13.57 9.06
N PHE A 31 -6.19 -14.35 8.84
CA PHE A 31 -5.64 -15.31 9.79
C PHE A 31 -4.21 -14.92 10.11
N ALA A 32 -3.93 -14.58 11.36
CA ALA A 32 -2.60 -14.19 11.79
C ALA A 32 -2.22 -14.92 13.09
N ALA A 33 -0.94 -15.24 13.20
CA ALA A 33 -0.35 -15.77 14.42
C ALA A 33 1.02 -15.14 14.64
N SER A 34 1.35 -14.86 15.89
CA SER A 34 2.66 -14.36 16.27
C SER A 34 3.13 -14.96 17.58
N THR A 35 4.44 -15.06 17.75
CA THR A 35 5.09 -15.46 18.99
C THR A 35 6.34 -14.63 19.19
N GLN A 36 6.71 -14.41 20.44
CA GLN A 36 7.95 -13.71 20.80
C GLN A 36 8.56 -14.34 22.05
N GLY A 37 9.87 -14.23 22.18
CA GLY A 37 10.58 -14.72 23.33
C GLY A 37 12.08 -14.47 23.26
N GLU A 38 12.77 -14.90 24.29
CA GLU A 38 14.22 -14.86 24.38
C GLU A 38 14.81 -16.21 23.94
N ILE A 39 15.77 -16.19 23.00
CA ILE A 39 16.39 -17.41 22.45
C ILE A 39 17.80 -17.67 22.97
N GLY A 40 18.34 -16.76 23.76
CA GLY A 40 19.68 -16.81 24.30
C GLY A 40 20.13 -15.46 24.82
N SER A 41 21.41 -15.31 25.11
CA SER A 41 21.96 -14.04 25.59
C SER A 41 23.36 -13.77 25.07
N THR A 42 23.65 -12.50 24.86
CA THR A 42 25.02 -12.00 24.78
C THR A 42 25.51 -11.64 26.19
N TRP A 43 26.77 -11.22 26.31
CA TRP A 43 27.27 -10.67 27.56
C TRP A 43 26.57 -9.34 27.97
N ALA A 44 25.88 -8.68 27.01
CA ALA A 44 25.18 -7.42 27.23
C ALA A 44 23.70 -7.58 27.58
N GLY A 45 23.13 -8.79 27.43
CA GLY A 45 21.74 -9.07 27.78
C GLY A 45 21.09 -10.13 26.88
N PRO A 46 19.78 -10.40 27.11
CA PRO A 46 19.05 -11.41 26.34
C PRO A 46 18.84 -11.00 24.87
N ILE A 47 18.82 -11.99 23.99
CA ILE A 47 18.44 -11.84 22.59
C ILE A 47 16.95 -12.08 22.48
N SER A 48 16.19 -11.07 22.08
CA SER A 48 14.75 -11.17 21.86
C SER A 48 14.45 -11.43 20.38
N VAL A 49 13.54 -12.36 20.11
CA VAL A 49 13.09 -12.71 18.76
C VAL A 49 11.58 -12.72 18.71
N ALA A 50 11.02 -12.20 17.63
CA ALA A 50 9.61 -12.31 17.28
C ALA A 50 9.46 -12.99 15.91
N LEU A 51 8.44 -13.84 15.80
CA LEU A 51 8.03 -14.48 14.56
C LEU A 51 6.56 -14.19 14.34
N SER A 52 6.18 -13.92 13.09
CA SER A 52 4.79 -13.76 12.71
C SER A 52 4.50 -14.38 11.37
N GLY A 53 3.25 -14.79 11.17
CA GLY A 53 2.72 -15.22 9.89
C GLY A 53 1.29 -14.72 9.73
N GLU A 54 0.94 -14.34 8.52
CA GLU A 54 -0.39 -13.84 8.17
C GLU A 54 -0.83 -14.40 6.81
N TYR A 55 -2.10 -14.73 6.73
CA TYR A 55 -2.83 -14.91 5.50
C TYR A 55 -3.99 -13.94 5.48
N ARG A 56 -4.08 -13.13 4.42
CA ARG A 56 -5.17 -12.19 4.21
C ARG A 56 -5.78 -12.40 2.83
N LYS A 57 -7.10 -12.32 2.75
CA LYS A 57 -7.84 -12.32 1.50
C LYS A 57 -8.82 -11.15 1.50
N ASP A 58 -8.68 -10.30 0.50
CA ASP A 58 -9.57 -9.18 0.22
C ASP A 58 -10.47 -9.55 -0.95
N THR A 59 -11.77 -9.31 -0.84
CA THR A 59 -12.75 -9.53 -1.90
C THR A 59 -13.53 -8.24 -2.12
N ALA A 60 -13.71 -7.85 -3.37
CA ALA A 60 -14.50 -6.68 -3.73
C ALA A 60 -15.46 -7.01 -4.85
N LYS A 61 -16.74 -6.63 -4.67
CA LYS A 61 -17.80 -6.83 -5.64
C LYS A 61 -18.59 -5.55 -5.85
N GLY A 62 -18.74 -5.13 -7.10
CA GLY A 62 -19.51 -3.97 -7.48
C GLY A 62 -20.70 -4.34 -8.35
N VAL A 63 -21.90 -3.95 -7.95
CA VAL A 63 -23.14 -4.17 -8.69
C VAL A 63 -23.71 -2.81 -9.11
N PRO A 64 -23.64 -2.47 -10.41
CA PRO A 64 -24.24 -1.26 -10.93
C PRO A 64 -25.73 -1.37 -11.06
N SER A 65 -26.44 -0.25 -10.94
CA SER A 65 -27.87 -0.14 -11.21
C SER A 65 -28.23 1.22 -11.83
N GLY A 66 -29.42 1.34 -12.41
CA GLY A 66 -29.94 2.60 -12.92
C GLY A 66 -29.70 2.85 -14.39
N GLY A 67 -30.26 2.08 -15.28
CA GLY A 67 -30.38 2.30 -16.73
C GLY A 67 -29.13 2.86 -17.43
N GLY A 68 -29.06 2.79 -18.68
CA GLY A 68 -27.94 3.28 -19.50
C GLY A 68 -27.96 2.66 -20.86
N PRO A 69 -27.01 2.94 -21.78
CA PRO A 69 -25.79 3.71 -21.54
C PRO A 69 -26.01 5.25 -21.54
N TRP A 70 -25.43 5.91 -20.55
CA TRP A 70 -25.39 7.37 -20.50
C TRP A 70 -24.15 7.89 -21.22
N PHE A 71 -24.15 9.16 -21.62
CA PHE A 71 -22.99 9.81 -22.22
C PHE A 71 -21.75 9.78 -21.29
N ALA A 72 -21.97 9.88 -19.98
CA ALA A 72 -20.95 9.81 -18.96
C ALA A 72 -21.49 9.18 -17.68
N GLY A 73 -20.60 8.70 -16.82
CA GLY A 73 -20.98 8.20 -15.50
C GLY A 73 -21.51 6.76 -15.49
N ASN A 74 -21.17 5.95 -16.50
CA ASN A 74 -21.52 4.55 -16.52
C ASN A 74 -20.60 3.75 -15.58
N PHE A 75 -21.20 2.94 -14.72
CA PHE A 75 -20.47 1.98 -13.89
C PHE A 75 -20.50 0.60 -14.52
N SER A 76 -19.38 -0.10 -14.47
CA SER A 76 -19.30 -1.51 -14.83
C SER A 76 -19.34 -2.38 -13.58
N ALA A 77 -19.97 -3.55 -13.68
CA ALA A 77 -19.88 -4.56 -12.65
C ALA A 77 -18.43 -5.08 -12.54
N PHE A 78 -18.02 -5.37 -11.33
CA PHE A 78 -16.75 -6.05 -11.09
C PHE A 78 -16.89 -7.04 -9.94
N ASP A 79 -16.06 -8.06 -9.95
CA ASP A 79 -15.94 -9.08 -8.93
C ASP A 79 -14.49 -9.54 -8.94
N GLY A 80 -13.80 -9.45 -7.82
CA GLY A 80 -12.40 -9.82 -7.73
C GLY A 80 -11.97 -10.08 -6.30
N SER A 81 -10.89 -10.81 -6.17
CA SER A 81 -10.22 -11.06 -4.89
C SER A 81 -8.71 -10.92 -5.06
N ASN A 82 -8.03 -10.63 -3.97
CA ASN A 82 -6.57 -10.61 -3.87
C ASN A 82 -6.15 -11.23 -2.55
N SER A 83 -5.22 -12.16 -2.58
CA SER A 83 -4.70 -12.82 -1.39
C SER A 83 -3.23 -12.49 -1.16
N VAL A 84 -2.84 -12.46 0.11
CA VAL A 84 -1.48 -12.17 0.57
C VAL A 84 -1.10 -13.19 1.62
N LYS A 85 0.10 -13.76 1.49
CA LYS A 85 0.72 -14.63 2.50
C LYS A 85 2.01 -13.96 2.96
N GLU A 86 2.18 -13.90 4.27
CA GLU A 86 3.31 -13.20 4.86
C GLU A 86 3.93 -13.98 5.99
N ALA A 87 5.27 -13.97 6.05
CA ALA A 87 6.04 -14.46 7.19
C ALA A 87 7.12 -13.44 7.54
N ALA A 88 7.28 -13.13 8.82
CA ALA A 88 8.29 -12.19 9.28
C ALA A 88 9.03 -12.70 10.51
N ILE A 89 10.28 -12.27 10.61
CA ILE A 89 11.16 -12.47 11.76
C ILE A 89 11.77 -11.13 12.16
N GLU A 90 11.81 -10.89 13.47
CA GLU A 90 12.49 -9.74 14.04
C GLU A 90 13.41 -10.20 15.15
N ALA A 91 14.56 -9.57 15.30
CA ALA A 91 15.50 -9.85 16.38
C ALA A 91 16.09 -8.56 16.94
N LEU A 92 16.22 -8.53 18.27
CA LEU A 92 16.88 -7.48 19.02
C LEU A 92 18.07 -8.09 19.76
N VAL A 93 19.28 -7.61 19.42
CA VAL A 93 20.54 -8.18 19.90
C VAL A 93 21.31 -7.12 20.66
N PRO A 94 21.39 -7.16 22.00
CA PRO A 94 22.27 -6.27 22.76
C PRO A 94 23.73 -6.69 22.53
N LEU A 95 24.55 -5.74 22.07
CA LEU A 95 25.97 -5.99 21.75
C LEU A 95 26.91 -5.48 22.83
N ALA A 96 26.52 -4.39 23.52
CA ALA A 96 27.29 -3.84 24.63
C ALA A 96 26.36 -3.19 25.68
N ARG A 97 26.76 -3.28 26.95
CA ARG A 97 26.10 -2.59 28.07
C ARG A 97 27.12 -2.28 29.15
N GLY A 98 27.19 -0.99 29.57
CA GLY A 98 28.12 -0.56 30.61
C GLY A 98 29.59 -0.70 30.25
N ALA A 99 29.95 -0.71 28.96
CA ALA A 99 31.32 -0.76 28.48
C ALA A 99 31.93 0.64 28.36
N ALA A 100 33.25 0.73 28.41
CA ALA A 100 33.94 2.02 28.32
C ALA A 100 33.65 2.83 27.05
N PHE A 101 33.27 2.14 25.95
CA PHE A 101 32.94 2.75 24.66
C PHE A 101 31.42 2.82 24.39
N ALA A 102 30.59 2.23 25.27
CA ALA A 102 29.15 2.16 25.09
C ALA A 102 28.44 1.93 26.42
N ASP A 103 27.66 2.89 26.87
CA ASP A 103 26.64 2.69 27.89
C ASP A 103 25.62 1.65 27.41
N SER A 104 25.24 1.72 26.11
CA SER A 104 24.51 0.67 25.43
C SER A 104 24.84 0.63 23.92
N LEU A 105 24.82 -0.57 23.36
CA LEU A 105 24.85 -0.79 21.91
C LEU A 105 23.92 -1.95 21.59
N GLU A 106 22.96 -1.71 20.72
CA GLU A 106 21.92 -2.63 20.34
C GLU A 106 21.77 -2.70 18.84
N LEU A 107 21.58 -3.90 18.31
CA LEU A 107 21.32 -4.17 16.91
C LEU A 107 19.87 -4.68 16.77
N SER A 108 19.10 -4.09 15.85
CA SER A 108 17.79 -4.55 15.45
C SER A 108 17.84 -5.09 14.03
N LEU A 109 17.26 -6.28 13.83
CA LEU A 109 17.19 -6.97 12.56
C LEU A 109 15.73 -7.32 12.29
N ALA A 110 15.28 -7.12 11.06
CA ALA A 110 13.98 -7.61 10.62
C ALA A 110 14.09 -8.13 9.18
N GLY A 111 13.32 -9.18 8.90
CA GLY A 111 13.15 -9.73 7.57
C GLY A 111 11.71 -10.17 7.39
N ARG A 112 11.16 -9.92 6.22
CA ARG A 112 9.78 -10.30 5.87
C ARG A 112 9.76 -10.82 4.45
N PHE A 113 9.09 -11.92 4.27
CA PHE A 113 8.73 -12.50 2.98
C PHE A 113 7.24 -12.37 2.79
N THR A 114 6.82 -11.80 1.66
CA THR A 114 5.41 -11.63 1.32
C THR A 114 5.16 -12.15 -0.09
N ASP A 115 4.13 -12.99 -0.24
CA ASP A 115 3.68 -13.54 -1.52
C ASP A 115 2.29 -12.96 -1.84
N TYR A 116 2.25 -12.10 -2.85
CA TYR A 116 1.05 -11.48 -3.38
C TYR A 116 0.50 -12.28 -4.55
N GLU A 117 -0.79 -12.53 -4.59
CA GLU A 117 -1.47 -13.29 -5.65
C GLU A 117 -1.17 -12.75 -7.06
N TYR A 118 -1.14 -11.42 -7.23
CA TYR A 118 -0.92 -10.77 -8.53
C TYR A 118 0.52 -10.33 -8.72
N SER A 119 1.11 -9.72 -7.73
CA SER A 119 2.42 -9.05 -7.87
C SER A 119 3.61 -9.96 -7.52
N GLY A 120 3.33 -11.23 -7.13
CA GLY A 120 4.35 -12.22 -6.81
C GLY A 120 5.03 -12.02 -5.46
N ALA A 121 6.14 -12.73 -5.28
CA ALA A 121 6.88 -12.76 -4.03
C ALA A 121 7.89 -11.62 -3.93
N VAL A 122 7.97 -11.02 -2.74
CA VAL A 122 8.91 -9.93 -2.42
C VAL A 122 9.50 -10.13 -1.03
N GLU A 123 10.70 -9.59 -0.85
CA GLU A 123 11.42 -9.59 0.42
C GLU A 123 11.68 -8.16 0.87
N THR A 124 11.37 -7.90 2.13
CA THR A 124 11.74 -6.66 2.81
C THR A 124 12.62 -6.95 4.00
N TRP A 125 13.51 -6.04 4.31
CA TRP A 125 14.44 -6.21 5.43
C TRP A 125 14.85 -4.89 6.04
N LYS A 126 15.29 -4.96 7.29
CA LYS A 126 15.77 -3.80 8.04
C LYS A 126 16.92 -4.21 8.95
N VAL A 127 17.96 -3.40 8.94
CA VAL A 127 19.07 -3.47 9.89
C VAL A 127 19.18 -2.11 10.56
N GLY A 128 19.07 -2.10 11.88
CA GLY A 128 19.17 -0.87 12.69
C GLY A 128 20.20 -1.03 13.79
N ALA A 129 20.91 0.03 14.13
CA ALA A 129 21.81 0.09 15.27
C ALA A 129 21.50 1.32 16.13
N VAL A 130 21.51 1.13 17.43
CA VAL A 130 21.40 2.19 18.43
C VAL A 130 22.63 2.12 19.33
N TRP A 131 23.42 3.17 19.35
CA TRP A 131 24.64 3.29 20.15
C TRP A 131 24.58 4.50 21.06
N ALA A 132 24.64 4.28 22.35
CA ALA A 132 24.81 5.31 23.37
C ALA A 132 26.23 5.20 23.95
N PRO A 133 27.20 6.03 23.52
CA PRO A 133 28.52 6.05 24.15
C PRO A 133 28.48 6.50 25.60
N VAL A 134 27.57 7.41 25.94
CA VAL A 134 27.26 7.90 27.29
C VAL A 134 25.74 8.07 27.45
N PRO A 135 25.17 8.10 28.67
CA PRO A 135 23.73 8.19 28.88
C PRO A 135 23.03 9.39 28.22
N SER A 136 23.76 10.51 28.08
CA SER A 136 23.24 11.75 27.50
C SER A 136 23.26 11.80 25.98
N LEU A 137 23.97 10.88 25.31
CA LEU A 137 24.17 10.91 23.86
C LEU A 137 23.82 9.56 23.24
N ARG A 138 22.97 9.58 22.22
CA ARG A 138 22.55 8.37 21.47
C ARG A 138 22.60 8.62 19.97
N PHE A 139 23.28 7.76 19.28
CA PHE A 139 23.28 7.65 17.81
C PHE A 139 22.36 6.52 17.39
N ARG A 140 21.71 6.70 16.27
CA ARG A 140 20.92 5.64 15.63
C ARG A 140 21.16 5.66 14.13
N SER A 141 21.20 4.48 13.53
CA SER A 141 21.21 4.34 12.08
C SER A 141 20.32 3.18 11.66
N THR A 142 19.75 3.30 10.50
CA THR A 142 18.88 2.27 9.92
C THR A 142 19.16 2.18 8.43
N LEU A 143 19.21 0.95 7.93
CA LEU A 143 19.21 0.62 6.53
C LEU A 143 18.05 -0.35 6.28
N SER A 144 17.18 -0.05 5.33
CA SER A 144 16.03 -0.90 5.03
C SER A 144 15.72 -0.94 3.55
N ARG A 145 15.08 -2.03 3.14
CA ARG A 145 14.33 -2.16 1.90
C ARG A 145 12.87 -2.28 2.24
N ASP A 146 12.07 -1.36 1.74
CA ASP A 146 10.62 -1.31 1.89
C ASP A 146 9.96 -1.47 0.53
N ILE A 147 8.72 -1.92 0.51
CA ILE A 147 7.93 -2.08 -0.72
C ILE A 147 6.57 -1.40 -0.57
N ARG A 148 6.01 -0.99 -1.71
CA ARG A 148 4.60 -0.66 -1.84
C ARG A 148 3.96 -1.58 -2.86
N ALA A 149 3.17 -2.54 -2.41
CA ALA A 149 2.40 -3.36 -3.32
C ALA A 149 1.27 -2.54 -3.97
N PRO A 150 0.90 -2.85 -5.23
CA PRO A 150 -0.27 -2.27 -5.87
C PRO A 150 -1.53 -2.53 -5.05
N ASN A 151 -2.40 -1.53 -4.95
CA ASN A 151 -3.66 -1.68 -4.27
C ASN A 151 -4.72 -2.36 -5.15
N PHE A 152 -5.85 -2.74 -4.56
CA PHE A 152 -6.94 -3.44 -5.25
C PHE A 152 -7.43 -2.71 -6.49
N ASN A 153 -7.56 -1.38 -6.44
CA ASN A 153 -8.00 -0.60 -7.60
C ASN A 153 -6.95 -0.53 -8.71
N GLU A 154 -5.67 -0.45 -8.35
CA GLU A 154 -4.58 -0.46 -9.33
C GLU A 154 -4.54 -1.78 -10.09
N LEU A 155 -4.83 -2.90 -9.42
CA LEU A 155 -4.85 -4.25 -10.00
C LEU A 155 -6.15 -4.56 -10.74
N LEU A 156 -7.30 -4.29 -10.14
CA LEU A 156 -8.58 -4.89 -10.50
C LEU A 156 -9.71 -3.87 -10.72
N ALA A 157 -9.40 -2.56 -10.87
CA ALA A 157 -10.44 -1.57 -11.13
C ALA A 157 -11.26 -1.95 -12.35
N ALA A 158 -12.59 -1.88 -12.22
CA ALA A 158 -13.49 -2.04 -13.36
C ALA A 158 -13.19 -1.00 -14.44
N SER A 159 -13.31 -1.41 -15.69
CA SER A 159 -13.16 -0.51 -16.82
C SER A 159 -14.10 0.70 -16.70
N ASN A 160 -13.53 1.87 -16.86
CA ASN A 160 -14.26 3.14 -16.93
C ASN A 160 -13.87 3.87 -18.22
N SER A 161 -14.81 3.94 -19.16
CA SER A 161 -14.62 4.66 -20.42
C SER A 161 -15.16 6.09 -20.33
N GLY A 162 -14.45 7.01 -20.97
CA GLY A 162 -14.86 8.43 -21.01
C GLY A 162 -14.15 9.23 -22.07
N GLN A 163 -14.68 10.42 -22.36
CA GLN A 163 -14.05 11.35 -23.25
C GLN A 163 -12.82 11.96 -22.61
N ARG A 164 -11.71 11.94 -23.32
CA ARG A 164 -10.41 12.44 -22.91
C ARG A 164 -9.80 13.26 -24.01
N SER A 165 -8.77 14.04 -23.70
CA SER A 165 -7.98 14.79 -24.68
C SER A 165 -6.50 14.56 -24.42
N VAL A 166 -5.70 14.52 -25.50
CA VAL A 166 -4.24 14.42 -25.43
C VAL A 166 -3.63 15.40 -26.40
N PHE A 167 -2.55 16.06 -26.00
CA PHE A 167 -1.80 16.91 -26.89
C PHE A 167 -1.01 16.06 -27.89
N ASP A 168 -1.26 16.27 -29.19
CA ASP A 168 -0.53 15.64 -30.26
C ASP A 168 0.58 16.59 -30.76
N PRO A 169 1.86 16.26 -30.51
CA PRO A 169 2.96 17.13 -30.91
C PRO A 169 3.19 17.18 -32.43
N PHE A 170 2.67 16.22 -33.21
CA PHE A 170 2.83 16.20 -34.67
C PHE A 170 1.86 17.15 -35.35
N THR A 171 0.63 17.22 -34.88
CA THR A 171 -0.39 18.10 -35.44
C THR A 171 -0.52 19.43 -34.68
N ASN A 172 0.15 19.55 -33.53
CA ASN A 172 0.05 20.71 -32.62
C ASN A 172 -1.40 21.03 -32.22
N THR A 173 -2.21 19.95 -32.04
CA THR A 173 -3.62 20.04 -31.64
C THR A 173 -3.87 19.21 -30.41
N THR A 174 -5.06 19.35 -29.80
CA THR A 174 -5.49 18.56 -28.64
C THR A 174 -6.79 17.85 -28.99
N PRO A 175 -6.73 16.79 -29.82
CA PRO A 175 -7.92 16.04 -30.20
C PRO A 175 -8.55 15.33 -29.00
N GLN A 176 -9.87 15.16 -29.09
CA GLN A 176 -10.63 14.36 -28.15
C GLN A 176 -10.73 12.92 -28.64
N PHE A 177 -10.66 11.99 -27.71
CA PHE A 177 -10.86 10.55 -27.97
C PHE A 177 -11.62 9.90 -26.82
N PHE A 178 -12.19 8.74 -27.05
CA PHE A 178 -12.70 7.89 -26.00
C PHE A 178 -11.57 7.01 -25.48
N GLY A 179 -11.21 7.23 -24.21
CA GLY A 179 -10.19 6.45 -23.52
C GLY A 179 -10.84 5.54 -22.50
N GLU A 180 -10.17 4.43 -22.20
CA GLU A 180 -10.55 3.48 -21.17
C GLU A 180 -9.48 3.42 -20.08
N ASN A 181 -9.91 3.45 -18.82
CA ASN A 181 -9.07 3.15 -17.68
C ASN A 181 -9.53 1.83 -17.09
N THR A 182 -8.60 0.94 -16.86
CA THR A 182 -8.84 -0.34 -16.20
C THR A 182 -7.69 -0.64 -15.24
N GLY A 183 -7.90 -1.53 -14.30
CA GLY A 183 -6.81 -2.07 -13.47
C GLY A 183 -5.80 -2.83 -14.33
N ASN A 184 -4.60 -2.98 -13.82
CA ASN A 184 -3.54 -3.79 -14.45
C ASN A 184 -3.07 -4.86 -13.46
N PRO A 185 -3.46 -6.12 -13.65
CA PRO A 185 -3.08 -7.22 -12.76
C PRO A 185 -1.58 -7.57 -12.82
N ASP A 186 -0.86 -7.09 -13.83
CA ASP A 186 0.57 -7.36 -14.02
C ASP A 186 1.48 -6.32 -13.36
N LEU A 187 0.93 -5.43 -12.51
CA LEU A 187 1.73 -4.45 -11.78
C LEU A 187 2.62 -5.13 -10.76
N LEU A 188 3.88 -4.73 -10.76
CA LEU A 188 4.88 -5.15 -9.77
C LEU A 188 4.88 -4.20 -8.56
N PRO A 189 5.33 -4.66 -7.39
CA PRO A 189 5.56 -3.81 -6.25
C PRO A 189 6.64 -2.75 -6.54
N GLU A 190 6.47 -1.56 -5.98
CA GLU A 190 7.50 -0.55 -5.94
C GLU A 190 8.47 -0.87 -4.80
N GLU A 191 9.77 -0.75 -5.05
CA GLU A 191 10.82 -0.97 -4.05
C GLU A 191 11.52 0.34 -3.72
N GLY A 192 11.85 0.54 -2.44
CA GLY A 192 12.60 1.69 -1.96
C GLY A 192 13.67 1.26 -0.95
N ASP A 193 14.93 1.63 -1.21
CA ASP A 193 16.02 1.47 -0.25
C ASP A 193 16.19 2.78 0.53
N THR A 194 16.20 2.66 1.86
CA THR A 194 16.26 3.82 2.76
C THR A 194 17.46 3.69 3.69
N PHE A 195 18.23 4.77 3.82
CA PHE A 195 19.28 4.92 4.82
C PHE A 195 18.98 6.13 5.71
N GLU A 196 18.94 5.90 7.02
CA GLU A 196 18.67 6.93 8.01
C GLU A 196 19.78 6.99 9.07
N VAL A 197 20.09 8.20 9.50
CA VAL A 197 20.92 8.46 10.68
C VAL A 197 20.26 9.49 11.59
N GLY A 198 20.44 9.32 12.88
CA GLY A 198 19.86 10.23 13.87
C GLY A 198 20.76 10.36 15.09
N LEU A 199 20.63 11.49 15.75
CA LEU A 199 21.32 11.81 17.00
C LEU A 199 20.31 12.34 18.00
N VAL A 200 20.39 11.85 19.24
CA VAL A 200 19.62 12.36 20.36
C VAL A 200 20.59 12.79 21.44
N PHE A 201 20.46 14.04 21.88
CA PHE A 201 21.22 14.59 22.98
C PHE A 201 20.26 15.03 24.10
N GLN A 202 20.46 14.48 25.29
CA GLN A 202 19.68 14.76 26.50
C GLN A 202 20.63 15.23 27.60
N PRO A 203 20.90 16.54 27.69
CA PRO A 203 21.71 17.05 28.78
C PRO A 203 21.01 16.80 30.13
N SER A 204 21.80 16.41 31.16
CA SER A 204 21.34 16.22 32.54
C SER A 204 21.17 17.57 33.24
#